data_8869b56b52c22d7ec12c1b2356a3e182
#
_entry.id   8869b56b52c22d7ec12c1b2356a3e182
#
_cell.length_a   1.000
_cell.length_b   1.000
_cell.length_c   1.000
_cell.angle_alpha   90.00
_cell.angle_beta   90.00
_cell.angle_gamma   90.00
#
_symmetry.space_group_name_H-M   'P 1'
#
loop_
_entity.id
_entity.type
_entity.pdbx_description
1 polymer ?
#
loop_
_entity_poly.entity_id
_entity_poly.type
_entity_poly.pdbx_seq_one_letter_code
_entity_poly.pdbx_strand_id
1 'polypeptide(L)'
;MYYKKGLNQKEISEKIGISRPQVSRLLDKARQNGVVEIKIKNSISDIPYLENELAEKFGLREAIIVDAEAEEPIEERKLKIGKSGVKFLDRVSGDEEYIGVSAGTTVHTFASNADRINGKDFKVVPIIGALNDTGLSFNSNEVSNIFAANLGCKSFLLNAPAFVKSRNTAKAIKNEDRIQKIFKLFADLDLVFLGIGKADEKHPLFKGHLNEEEIIELRNSNICGSVGPIFYDVKGRQIEKPFMKGIIGISREDLLKTPFRVGMAIGDYKKEAIIGAIRGDLINVLITDQPMVDWLIDQ
;
A
#
# COMPACT_ATOMS: atom_id res chain seq x y z
N MET A 1 -0.47 -3.35 41.44
CA MET A 1 0.39 -2.45 42.25
C MET A 1 1.68 -2.12 41.52
N TYR A 2 2.50 -3.08 41.14
CA TYR A 2 3.77 -2.85 40.43
C TYR A 2 3.56 -2.08 39.13
N TYR A 3 2.88 -2.67 38.13
CA TYR A 3 2.68 -2.08 36.80
C TYR A 3 1.66 -0.92 36.72
N LYS A 4 0.63 -0.89 37.59
CA LYS A 4 -0.42 0.15 37.53
C LYS A 4 -0.19 1.34 38.45
N LYS A 5 0.61 1.19 39.52
CA LYS A 5 0.81 2.23 40.55
C LYS A 5 2.29 2.57 40.72
N GLY A 6 3.20 1.96 39.96
CA GLY A 6 4.63 2.24 40.02
C GLY A 6 5.30 1.87 41.35
N LEU A 7 4.64 1.08 42.20
CA LEU A 7 5.21 0.70 43.49
C LEU A 7 6.35 -0.31 43.27
N ASN A 8 7.48 -0.13 43.97
CA ASN A 8 8.57 -1.08 43.93
C ASN A 8 8.26 -2.33 44.80
N GLN A 9 9.07 -3.40 44.64
CA GLN A 9 8.82 -4.68 45.30
C GLN A 9 8.87 -4.59 46.83
N LYS A 10 9.62 -3.63 47.41
CA LYS A 10 9.71 -3.41 48.85
C LYS A 10 8.41 -2.79 49.37
N GLU A 11 7.95 -1.76 48.72
CA GLU A 11 6.68 -1.09 49.07
C GLU A 11 5.49 -2.04 48.94
N ILE A 12 5.48 -2.91 47.97
CA ILE A 12 4.46 -3.95 47.80
C ILE A 12 4.54 -4.96 48.94
N SER A 13 5.75 -5.42 49.26
CA SER A 13 6.02 -6.35 50.39
C SER A 13 5.46 -5.85 51.70
N GLU A 14 5.78 -4.59 52.02
CA GLU A 14 5.29 -3.91 53.23
C GLU A 14 3.76 -3.76 53.22
N LYS A 15 3.18 -3.42 52.08
CA LYS A 15 1.75 -3.14 51.95
C LYS A 15 0.85 -4.37 52.02
N ILE A 16 1.33 -5.54 51.54
CA ILE A 16 0.54 -6.78 51.50
C ILE A 16 1.02 -7.86 52.47
N GLY A 17 2.06 -7.56 53.28
CA GLY A 17 2.50 -8.43 54.34
C GLY A 17 3.21 -9.72 53.91
N ILE A 18 3.85 -9.75 52.75
CA ILE A 18 4.64 -10.88 52.27
C ILE A 18 6.09 -10.48 52.04
N SER A 19 7.01 -11.43 51.99
CA SER A 19 8.42 -11.15 51.77
C SER A 19 8.69 -10.64 50.33
N ARG A 20 9.72 -9.79 50.18
CA ARG A 20 10.15 -9.27 48.86
C ARG A 20 10.45 -10.40 47.83
N PRO A 21 11.10 -11.55 48.20
CA PRO A 21 11.24 -12.67 47.31
C PRO A 21 9.92 -13.30 46.86
N GLN A 22 8.89 -13.30 47.72
CA GLN A 22 7.56 -13.77 47.32
C GLN A 22 6.90 -12.80 46.34
N VAL A 23 7.05 -11.49 46.49
CA VAL A 23 6.58 -10.48 45.52
C VAL A 23 7.23 -10.72 44.16
N SER A 24 8.57 -10.92 44.11
CA SER A 24 9.28 -11.22 42.86
C SER A 24 8.72 -12.46 42.16
N ARG A 25 8.59 -13.58 42.90
CA ARG A 25 8.04 -14.83 42.34
C ARG A 25 6.61 -14.67 41.80
N LEU A 26 5.78 -13.87 42.48
CA LEU A 26 4.42 -13.57 42.01
C LEU A 26 4.42 -12.75 40.73
N LEU A 27 5.30 -11.79 40.58
CA LEU A 27 5.45 -11.00 39.37
C LEU A 27 5.94 -11.85 38.21
N ASP A 28 6.92 -12.73 38.44
CA ASP A 28 7.44 -13.65 37.43
C ASP A 28 6.37 -14.64 36.97
N LYS A 29 5.60 -15.21 37.94
CA LYS A 29 4.49 -16.10 37.64
C LYS A 29 3.36 -15.39 36.88
N ALA A 30 3.11 -14.11 37.19
CA ALA A 30 2.12 -13.31 36.46
C ALA A 30 2.53 -13.08 34.99
N ARG A 31 3.83 -12.91 34.72
CA ARG A 31 4.35 -12.82 33.34
C ARG A 31 4.24 -14.19 32.62
N GLN A 32 4.73 -15.26 33.26
CA GLN A 32 4.69 -16.61 32.68
C GLN A 32 3.26 -17.09 32.35
N ASN A 33 2.29 -16.72 33.20
CA ASN A 33 0.89 -17.10 33.01
C ASN A 33 0.08 -16.12 32.14
N GLY A 34 0.73 -15.13 31.49
CA GLY A 34 0.05 -14.16 30.63
C GLY A 34 -0.88 -13.17 31.36
N VAL A 35 -0.85 -13.12 32.71
CA VAL A 35 -1.64 -12.16 33.50
C VAL A 35 -1.08 -10.74 33.33
N VAL A 36 0.20 -10.64 32.99
CA VAL A 36 0.90 -9.41 32.62
C VAL A 36 1.58 -9.63 31.29
N GLU A 37 1.10 -8.93 30.29
CA GLU A 37 1.73 -8.80 28.98
C GLU A 37 2.47 -7.45 28.94
N ILE A 38 3.78 -7.48 28.72
CA ILE A 38 4.59 -6.28 28.56
C ILE A 38 4.74 -6.06 27.05
N LYS A 39 3.99 -5.11 26.50
CA LYS A 39 4.22 -4.61 25.16
C LYS A 39 5.18 -3.43 25.25
N ILE A 40 6.38 -3.63 24.72
CA ILE A 40 7.32 -2.52 24.53
C ILE A 40 6.82 -1.77 23.30
N LYS A 41 6.31 -0.55 23.48
CA LYS A 41 6.06 0.33 22.32
C LYS A 41 7.43 0.70 21.77
N ASN A 42 7.65 0.37 20.51
CA ASN A 42 8.83 0.83 19.82
C ASN A 42 8.86 2.35 19.88
N SER A 43 9.98 2.91 20.28
CA SER A 43 10.14 4.35 20.30
C SER A 43 10.39 4.87 18.88
N ILE A 44 10.12 6.15 18.62
CA ILE A 44 10.45 6.81 17.33
C ILE A 44 11.92 6.58 16.94
N SER A 45 12.79 6.38 17.94
CA SER A 45 14.21 6.05 17.74
C SER A 45 14.46 4.68 17.08
N ASP A 46 13.48 3.79 17.09
CA ASP A 46 13.63 2.43 16.54
C ASP A 46 13.12 2.32 15.10
N ILE A 47 12.43 3.34 14.56
CA ILE A 47 11.88 3.33 13.19
C ILE A 47 12.95 3.02 12.13
N PRO A 48 14.12 3.67 12.11
CA PRO A 48 15.16 3.36 11.11
C PRO A 48 15.67 1.92 11.19
N TYR A 49 15.72 1.33 12.39
CA TYR A 49 16.07 -0.07 12.56
C TYR A 49 14.99 -0.99 11.95
N LEU A 50 13.72 -0.71 12.23
CA LEU A 50 12.58 -1.47 11.70
C LEU A 50 12.46 -1.35 10.18
N GLU A 51 12.73 -0.18 9.61
CA GLU A 51 12.79 0.05 8.16
C GLU A 51 13.84 -0.85 7.50
N ASN A 52 15.04 -0.90 8.07
CA ASN A 52 16.12 -1.76 7.58
C ASN A 52 15.77 -3.25 7.74
N GLU A 53 15.29 -3.67 8.91
CA GLU A 53 14.88 -5.06 9.17
C GLU A 53 13.81 -5.52 8.18
N LEU A 54 12.80 -4.67 7.93
CA LEU A 54 11.73 -4.97 6.98
C LEU A 54 12.26 -5.07 5.55
N ALA A 55 13.14 -4.14 5.15
CA ALA A 55 13.75 -4.14 3.83
C ALA A 55 14.60 -5.39 3.59
N GLU A 56 15.46 -5.77 4.55
CA GLU A 56 16.29 -6.98 4.47
C GLU A 56 15.46 -8.25 4.46
N LYS A 57 14.48 -8.37 5.38
CA LYS A 57 13.62 -9.56 5.50
C LYS A 57 12.85 -9.89 4.23
N PHE A 58 12.34 -8.86 3.54
CA PHE A 58 11.48 -9.03 2.37
C PHE A 58 12.17 -8.72 1.04
N GLY A 59 13.47 -8.37 1.04
CA GLY A 59 14.20 -8.01 -0.16
C GLY A 59 13.70 -6.71 -0.82
N LEU A 60 13.11 -5.81 -0.03
CA LEU A 60 12.71 -4.49 -0.51
C LEU A 60 13.93 -3.60 -0.73
N ARG A 61 13.86 -2.72 -1.70
CA ARG A 61 14.87 -1.66 -1.87
C ARG A 61 14.84 -0.67 -0.71
N GLU A 62 13.64 -0.41 -0.19
CA GLU A 62 13.43 0.48 0.95
C GLU A 62 12.05 0.21 1.59
N ALA A 63 11.98 0.36 2.90
CA ALA A 63 10.74 0.48 3.65
C ALA A 63 10.70 1.84 4.34
N ILE A 64 9.55 2.49 4.35
CA ILE A 64 9.31 3.78 5.02
C ILE A 64 8.14 3.59 5.96
N ILE A 65 8.40 3.80 7.24
CA ILE A 65 7.43 3.60 8.31
C ILE A 65 6.96 4.96 8.81
N VAL A 66 5.66 5.21 8.71
CA VAL A 66 5.09 6.41 9.32
C VAL A 66 4.70 6.12 10.77
N ASP A 67 5.10 7.02 11.65
CA ASP A 67 4.70 6.96 13.05
C ASP A 67 3.21 7.25 13.17
N ALA A 68 2.45 6.20 13.43
CA ALA A 68 1.01 6.24 13.61
C ALA A 68 0.55 5.11 14.52
N GLU A 69 -0.43 5.37 15.36
CA GLU A 69 -1.06 4.36 16.21
C GLU A 69 -2.26 3.70 15.51
N ALA A 70 -2.62 2.49 15.92
CA ALA A 70 -3.75 1.75 15.33
C ALA A 70 -5.09 2.47 15.54
N GLU A 71 -5.21 3.20 16.64
CA GLU A 71 -6.39 3.95 17.06
C GLU A 71 -6.54 5.29 16.31
N GLU A 72 -5.49 5.78 15.65
CA GLU A 72 -5.57 7.00 14.85
C GLU A 72 -6.57 6.85 13.68
N PRO A 73 -7.33 7.90 13.36
CA PRO A 73 -8.23 7.90 12.23
C PRO A 73 -7.51 7.52 10.93
N ILE A 74 -8.13 6.65 10.13
CA ILE A 74 -7.53 6.13 8.89
C ILE A 74 -7.12 7.25 7.92
N GLU A 75 -7.84 8.35 7.90
CA GLU A 75 -7.54 9.49 7.01
C GLU A 75 -6.29 10.26 7.46
N GLU A 76 -6.04 10.38 8.76
CA GLU A 76 -4.81 10.97 9.30
C GLU A 76 -3.59 10.10 8.98
N ARG A 77 -3.74 8.79 9.14
CA ARG A 77 -2.70 7.81 8.77
C ARG A 77 -2.39 7.87 7.27
N LYS A 78 -3.42 7.96 6.40
CA LYS A 78 -3.23 8.16 4.95
C LYS A 78 -2.49 9.46 4.64
N LEU A 79 -2.80 10.53 5.35
CA LEU A 79 -2.12 11.82 5.18
C LEU A 79 -0.63 11.72 5.50
N LYS A 80 -0.25 11.02 6.59
CA LYS A 80 1.14 10.77 6.95
C LYS A 80 1.86 9.98 5.85
N ILE A 81 1.23 8.91 5.32
CA ILE A 81 1.74 8.12 4.20
C ILE A 81 1.90 8.96 2.94
N GLY A 82 0.90 9.78 2.60
CA GLY A 82 0.97 10.67 1.45
C GLY A 82 2.16 11.63 1.53
N LYS A 83 2.33 12.30 2.66
CA LYS A 83 3.47 13.20 2.92
C LYS A 83 4.82 12.47 2.85
N SER A 84 4.91 11.24 3.34
CA SER A 84 6.13 10.43 3.25
C SER A 84 6.43 10.02 1.81
N GLY A 85 5.39 9.74 1.01
CA GLY A 85 5.54 9.49 -0.43
C GLY A 85 6.09 10.69 -1.19
N VAL A 86 5.66 11.92 -0.86
CA VAL A 86 6.19 13.16 -1.46
C VAL A 86 7.66 13.36 -1.09
N LYS A 87 8.03 13.17 0.17
CA LYS A 87 9.44 13.24 0.60
C LYS A 87 10.30 12.19 -0.09
N PHE A 88 9.77 10.98 -0.25
CA PHE A 88 10.46 9.92 -1.00
C PHE A 88 10.70 10.33 -2.45
N LEU A 89 9.66 10.82 -3.14
CA LEU A 89 9.77 11.31 -4.52
C LEU A 89 10.84 12.39 -4.64
N ASP A 90 10.80 13.42 -3.79
CA ASP A 90 11.79 14.51 -3.84
C ASP A 90 13.24 14.01 -3.69
N ARG A 91 13.45 13.02 -2.83
CA ARG A 91 14.76 12.47 -2.52
C ARG A 91 15.34 11.59 -3.63
N VAL A 92 14.49 10.79 -4.30
CA VAL A 92 14.96 9.75 -5.24
C VAL A 92 14.90 10.16 -6.70
N SER A 93 14.06 11.16 -7.04
CA SER A 93 13.85 11.54 -8.44
C SER A 93 15.03 12.32 -9.03
N GLY A 94 15.29 12.08 -10.31
CA GLY A 94 16.19 12.84 -11.14
C GLY A 94 15.57 14.13 -11.71
N ASP A 95 16.23 14.71 -12.72
CA ASP A 95 15.83 16.02 -13.29
C ASP A 95 14.62 15.90 -14.22
N GLU A 96 14.49 14.77 -14.95
CA GLU A 96 13.41 14.51 -15.90
C GLU A 96 12.92 13.06 -15.72
N GLU A 97 11.64 12.85 -15.38
CA GLU A 97 11.13 11.51 -15.12
C GLU A 97 9.66 11.31 -15.48
N TYR A 98 9.35 10.08 -15.87
CA TYR A 98 7.98 9.59 -16.02
C TYR A 98 7.51 8.93 -14.75
N ILE A 99 6.43 9.46 -14.17
CA ILE A 99 5.86 8.96 -12.91
C ILE A 99 4.51 8.31 -13.16
N GLY A 100 4.44 7.00 -12.98
CA GLY A 100 3.19 6.25 -13.01
C GLY A 100 2.37 6.46 -11.74
N VAL A 101 1.05 6.58 -11.86
CA VAL A 101 0.15 6.60 -10.70
C VAL A 101 -1.04 5.68 -10.91
N SER A 102 -1.40 4.93 -9.87
CA SER A 102 -2.61 4.11 -9.86
C SER A 102 -3.82 4.91 -9.38
N ALA A 103 -5.01 4.32 -9.48
CA ALA A 103 -6.20 4.78 -8.79
C ALA A 103 -6.16 4.43 -7.30
N GLY A 104 -6.96 5.07 -6.48
CA GLY A 104 -7.19 4.72 -5.09
C GLY A 104 -7.01 5.85 -4.09
N THR A 105 -7.66 5.73 -2.93
CA THR A 105 -7.72 6.80 -1.91
C THR A 105 -6.36 7.19 -1.34
N THR A 106 -5.48 6.22 -1.11
CA THR A 106 -4.13 6.50 -0.57
C THR A 106 -3.27 7.23 -1.58
N VAL A 107 -3.32 6.83 -2.87
CA VAL A 107 -2.60 7.52 -3.95
C VAL A 107 -3.18 8.91 -4.21
N HIS A 108 -4.50 9.06 -4.11
CA HIS A 108 -5.14 10.36 -4.19
C HIS A 108 -4.67 11.29 -3.06
N THR A 109 -4.59 10.79 -1.81
CA THR A 109 -4.07 11.59 -0.69
C THR A 109 -2.60 11.98 -0.92
N PHE A 110 -1.77 11.07 -1.44
CA PHE A 110 -0.40 11.38 -1.86
C PHE A 110 -0.37 12.48 -2.90
N ALA A 111 -1.11 12.33 -4.00
CA ALA A 111 -1.18 13.30 -5.09
C ALA A 111 -1.66 14.69 -4.64
N SER A 112 -2.66 14.71 -3.74
CA SER A 112 -3.24 15.95 -3.20
C SER A 112 -2.32 16.70 -2.21
N ASN A 113 -1.33 16.02 -1.66
CA ASN A 113 -0.35 16.61 -0.73
C ASN A 113 1.03 16.81 -1.38
N ALA A 114 1.13 16.64 -2.69
CA ALA A 114 2.35 16.97 -3.42
C ALA A 114 2.49 18.49 -3.54
N ASP A 115 3.71 18.93 -3.45
CA ASP A 115 4.12 20.32 -3.70
C ASP A 115 5.11 20.36 -4.85
N ARG A 116 5.30 21.54 -5.43
CA ARG A 116 6.23 21.74 -6.53
C ARG A 116 7.67 21.42 -6.10
N ILE A 117 8.31 20.51 -6.82
CA ILE A 117 9.71 20.17 -6.64
C ILE A 117 10.53 20.99 -7.66
N ASN A 118 11.31 21.93 -7.16
CA ASN A 118 12.06 22.85 -8.02
C ASN A 118 13.19 22.13 -8.78
N GLY A 119 13.39 22.53 -10.03
CA GLY A 119 14.48 22.02 -10.87
C GLY A 119 14.21 20.65 -11.50
N LYS A 120 12.98 20.12 -11.39
CA LYS A 120 12.60 18.81 -11.95
C LYS A 120 11.46 18.96 -12.96
N ASP A 121 11.54 18.21 -14.07
CA ASP A 121 10.48 18.12 -15.10
C ASP A 121 9.86 16.74 -15.08
N PHE A 122 8.71 16.63 -14.42
CA PHE A 122 7.97 15.38 -14.32
C PHE A 122 6.92 15.25 -15.42
N LYS A 123 6.59 14.00 -15.75
CA LYS A 123 5.52 13.61 -16.65
C LYS A 123 4.67 12.53 -15.98
N VAL A 124 3.48 12.88 -15.55
CA VAL A 124 2.62 11.96 -14.81
C VAL A 124 1.77 11.12 -15.76
N VAL A 125 1.80 9.80 -15.58
CA VAL A 125 1.15 8.81 -16.44
C VAL A 125 0.18 7.95 -15.62
N PRO A 126 -1.13 7.93 -15.93
CA PRO A 126 -2.06 6.99 -15.29
C PRO A 126 -1.79 5.57 -15.78
N ILE A 127 -1.64 4.61 -14.87
CA ILE A 127 -1.30 3.21 -15.21
C ILE A 127 -2.50 2.31 -15.43
N ILE A 128 -3.72 2.79 -15.21
CA ILE A 128 -4.98 2.05 -15.38
C ILE A 128 -6.02 2.98 -15.96
N GLY A 129 -6.94 2.46 -16.75
CA GLY A 129 -8.06 3.22 -17.30
C GLY A 129 -8.96 3.86 -16.24
N ALA A 130 -9.89 4.71 -16.67
CA ALA A 130 -10.81 5.40 -15.77
C ALA A 130 -11.80 4.42 -15.12
N LEU A 131 -11.98 4.54 -13.81
CA LEU A 131 -13.04 3.87 -13.06
C LEU A 131 -14.32 4.69 -13.22
N ASN A 132 -15.25 4.23 -14.05
CA ASN A 132 -16.39 5.01 -14.52
C ASN A 132 -17.57 5.10 -13.54
N ASP A 133 -17.52 4.40 -12.43
CA ASP A 133 -18.69 4.28 -11.57
C ASP A 133 -18.41 4.86 -10.22
N THR A 134 -19.15 5.88 -9.82
CA THR A 134 -19.29 6.16 -8.39
C THR A 134 -19.15 7.60 -7.90
N GLY A 135 -18.84 8.58 -8.71
CA GLY A 135 -18.54 9.93 -8.16
C GLY A 135 -17.33 9.92 -7.23
N LEU A 136 -16.46 8.90 -7.37
CA LEU A 136 -15.24 8.79 -6.59
C LEU A 136 -14.14 9.60 -7.28
N SER A 137 -13.65 10.59 -6.57
CA SER A 137 -12.47 11.40 -6.92
C SER A 137 -11.14 10.60 -6.92
N PHE A 138 -11.19 9.30 -7.21
CA PHE A 138 -10.03 8.40 -7.07
C PHE A 138 -9.65 7.69 -8.36
N ASN A 139 -10.22 8.08 -9.50
CA ASN A 139 -9.81 7.47 -10.76
C ASN A 139 -8.41 7.94 -11.16
N SER A 140 -7.70 7.10 -11.91
CA SER A 140 -6.29 7.32 -12.24
C SER A 140 -6.04 8.63 -13.00
N ASN A 141 -6.93 9.03 -13.91
CA ASN A 141 -6.79 10.28 -14.66
C ASN A 141 -6.92 11.49 -13.74
N GLU A 142 -7.86 11.48 -12.79
CA GLU A 142 -8.04 12.56 -11.83
C GLU A 142 -6.85 12.65 -10.86
N VAL A 143 -6.41 11.52 -10.33
CA VAL A 143 -5.20 11.46 -9.50
C VAL A 143 -4.00 12.00 -10.26
N SER A 144 -3.80 11.62 -11.54
CA SER A 144 -2.72 12.12 -12.39
C SER A 144 -2.81 13.62 -12.59
N ASN A 145 -4.00 14.17 -12.81
CA ASN A 145 -4.19 15.60 -13.00
C ASN A 145 -3.92 16.40 -11.72
N ILE A 146 -4.43 15.94 -10.57
CA ILE A 146 -4.17 16.59 -9.28
C ILE A 146 -2.66 16.58 -8.99
N PHE A 147 -2.02 15.43 -9.16
CA PHE A 147 -0.60 15.27 -8.91
C PHE A 147 0.24 16.18 -9.80
N ALA A 148 -0.03 16.17 -11.11
CA ALA A 148 0.68 17.02 -12.06
C ALA A 148 0.45 18.52 -11.81
N ALA A 149 -0.76 18.92 -11.45
CA ALA A 149 -1.09 20.30 -11.11
C ALA A 149 -0.29 20.78 -9.90
N ASN A 150 -0.21 19.98 -8.84
CA ASN A 150 0.54 20.29 -7.63
C ASN A 150 2.05 20.33 -7.85
N LEU A 151 2.58 19.40 -8.65
CA LEU A 151 4.00 19.42 -9.05
C LEU A 151 4.35 20.54 -10.05
N GLY A 152 3.34 21.12 -10.72
CA GLY A 152 3.55 22.10 -11.79
C GLY A 152 4.11 21.47 -13.07
N CYS A 153 3.71 20.23 -13.40
CA CYS A 153 4.21 19.44 -14.51
C CYS A 153 3.10 18.95 -15.46
N LYS A 154 3.43 18.13 -16.45
CA LYS A 154 2.48 17.59 -17.44
C LYS A 154 1.83 16.30 -16.94
N SER A 155 0.52 16.15 -17.21
CA SER A 155 -0.22 14.91 -17.05
C SER A 155 -0.59 14.31 -18.41
N PHE A 156 -0.45 13.00 -18.55
CA PHE A 156 -1.06 12.24 -19.62
C PHE A 156 -2.42 11.72 -19.19
N LEU A 157 -3.28 11.38 -20.15
CA LEU A 157 -4.61 10.81 -19.90
C LEU A 157 -4.77 9.49 -20.63
N LEU A 158 -5.14 8.45 -19.90
CA LEU A 158 -5.56 7.18 -20.48
C LEU A 158 -7.09 7.22 -20.68
N ASN A 159 -7.51 7.67 -21.87
CA ASN A 159 -8.92 7.82 -22.22
C ASN A 159 -9.54 6.46 -22.61
N ALA A 160 -9.49 5.52 -21.70
CA ALA A 160 -10.09 4.21 -21.78
C ALA A 160 -10.76 3.87 -20.45
N PRO A 161 -11.86 3.09 -20.42
CA PRO A 161 -12.39 2.56 -19.16
C PRO A 161 -11.38 1.58 -18.54
N ALA A 162 -11.33 1.51 -17.20
CA ALA A 162 -10.49 0.54 -16.49
C ALA A 162 -10.93 -0.90 -16.74
N PHE A 163 -12.22 -1.11 -17.01
CA PHE A 163 -12.82 -2.41 -17.22
C PHE A 163 -13.90 -2.37 -18.32
N VAL A 164 -13.92 -3.40 -19.16
CA VAL A 164 -15.00 -3.71 -20.11
C VAL A 164 -15.33 -5.20 -20.04
N LYS A 165 -16.59 -5.57 -20.26
CA LYS A 165 -17.02 -6.98 -20.15
C LYS A 165 -16.37 -7.90 -21.20
N SER A 166 -16.17 -7.39 -22.41
CA SER A 166 -15.67 -8.20 -23.53
C SER A 166 -14.15 -8.09 -23.70
N ARG A 167 -13.47 -9.23 -23.72
CA ARG A 167 -12.04 -9.32 -24.09
C ARG A 167 -11.76 -8.71 -25.47
N ASN A 168 -12.66 -8.91 -26.42
CA ASN A 168 -12.48 -8.36 -27.77
C ASN A 168 -12.58 -6.84 -27.76
N THR A 169 -13.51 -6.29 -26.99
CA THR A 169 -13.64 -4.84 -26.80
C THR A 169 -12.37 -4.27 -26.12
N ALA A 170 -11.88 -4.92 -25.07
CA ALA A 170 -10.63 -4.51 -24.42
C ALA A 170 -9.45 -4.51 -25.41
N LYS A 171 -9.35 -5.56 -26.25
CA LYS A 171 -8.30 -5.66 -27.27
C LYS A 171 -8.43 -4.56 -28.33
N ALA A 172 -9.64 -4.27 -28.79
CA ALA A 172 -9.88 -3.19 -29.75
C ALA A 172 -9.46 -1.82 -29.17
N ILE A 173 -9.89 -1.50 -27.94
CA ILE A 173 -9.50 -0.26 -27.25
C ILE A 173 -7.99 -0.18 -27.08
N LYS A 174 -7.35 -1.25 -26.62
CA LYS A 174 -5.89 -1.30 -26.44
C LYS A 174 -5.12 -1.07 -27.73
N ASN A 175 -5.69 -1.41 -28.89
CA ASN A 175 -5.06 -1.24 -30.20
C ASN A 175 -5.29 0.15 -30.82
N GLU A 176 -6.11 1.02 -30.22
CA GLU A 176 -6.29 2.38 -30.70
C GLU A 176 -4.99 3.19 -30.58
N ASP A 177 -4.62 3.94 -31.61
CA ASP A 177 -3.36 4.67 -31.69
C ASP A 177 -3.10 5.60 -30.49
N ARG A 178 -4.17 6.28 -30.01
CA ARG A 178 -4.06 7.19 -28.86
C ARG A 178 -3.78 6.44 -27.57
N ILE A 179 -4.37 5.27 -27.41
CA ILE A 179 -4.16 4.41 -26.23
C ILE A 179 -2.77 3.77 -26.29
N GLN A 180 -2.34 3.31 -27.46
CA GLN A 180 -1.01 2.76 -27.68
C GLN A 180 0.11 3.76 -27.35
N LYS A 181 -0.10 5.06 -27.60
CA LYS A 181 0.88 6.10 -27.19
C LYS A 181 1.09 6.12 -25.68
N ILE A 182 0.02 5.95 -24.88
CA ILE A 182 0.14 5.90 -23.42
C ILE A 182 0.77 4.57 -22.99
N PHE A 183 0.40 3.46 -23.60
CA PHE A 183 0.97 2.15 -23.27
C PHE A 183 2.49 2.07 -23.53
N LYS A 184 2.99 2.76 -24.56
CA LYS A 184 4.43 2.86 -24.80
C LYS A 184 5.17 3.55 -23.66
N LEU A 185 4.54 4.54 -22.99
CA LEU A 185 5.14 5.23 -21.85
C LEU A 185 5.31 4.33 -20.62
N PHE A 186 4.57 3.20 -20.55
CA PHE A 186 4.74 2.27 -19.42
C PHE A 186 6.13 1.63 -19.38
N ALA A 187 6.80 1.51 -20.50
CA ALA A 187 8.16 0.99 -20.58
C ALA A 187 9.22 2.02 -20.12
N ASP A 188 8.85 3.30 -20.11
CA ASP A 188 9.74 4.43 -19.79
C ASP A 188 9.49 4.97 -18.37
N LEU A 189 8.65 4.30 -17.55
CA LEU A 189 8.39 4.76 -16.19
C LEU A 189 9.62 4.59 -15.30
N ASP A 190 10.03 5.68 -14.66
CA ASP A 190 11.12 5.70 -13.68
C ASP A 190 10.62 5.35 -12.27
N LEU A 191 9.44 5.88 -11.93
CA LEU A 191 8.74 5.59 -10.66
C LEU A 191 7.27 5.26 -10.92
N VAL A 192 6.69 4.43 -10.06
CA VAL A 192 5.24 4.22 -10.03
C VAL A 192 4.73 4.21 -8.59
N PHE A 193 3.69 4.99 -8.31
CA PHE A 193 3.01 5.02 -7.01
C PHE A 193 1.74 4.19 -7.08
N LEU A 194 1.68 3.18 -6.21
CA LEU A 194 0.69 2.11 -6.23
C LEU A 194 -0.10 2.07 -4.92
N GLY A 195 -1.41 2.18 -5.01
CA GLY A 195 -2.28 1.74 -3.94
C GLY A 195 -2.37 0.22 -3.95
N ILE A 196 -2.24 -0.41 -2.78
CA ILE A 196 -2.49 -1.83 -2.62
C ILE A 196 -3.94 -2.03 -2.21
N GLY A 197 -4.71 -2.73 -3.02
CA GLY A 197 -6.12 -3.05 -2.80
C GLY A 197 -6.33 -4.49 -2.32
N LYS A 198 -7.32 -4.70 -1.43
CA LYS A 198 -7.86 -6.03 -1.18
C LYS A 198 -8.71 -6.44 -2.37
N ALA A 199 -8.58 -7.67 -2.84
CA ALA A 199 -9.35 -8.17 -3.97
C ALA A 199 -10.58 -8.96 -3.51
N ASP A 200 -11.68 -8.27 -3.37
CA ASP A 200 -13.00 -8.84 -3.08
C ASP A 200 -14.06 -8.24 -4.03
N GLU A 201 -15.33 -8.63 -3.86
CA GLU A 201 -16.45 -8.16 -4.67
C GLU A 201 -16.71 -6.66 -4.58
N LYS A 202 -16.18 -6.00 -3.54
CA LYS A 202 -16.28 -4.54 -3.35
C LYS A 202 -15.14 -3.79 -4.05
N HIS A 203 -14.18 -4.54 -4.63
CA HIS A 203 -13.08 -3.93 -5.36
C HIS A 203 -13.60 -3.04 -6.50
N PRO A 204 -13.08 -1.82 -6.70
CA PRO A 204 -13.62 -0.86 -7.68
C PRO A 204 -13.74 -1.39 -9.12
N LEU A 205 -12.86 -2.31 -9.53
CA LEU A 205 -12.91 -2.95 -10.85
C LEU A 205 -14.01 -4.02 -10.96
N PHE A 206 -14.56 -4.51 -9.86
CA PHE A 206 -15.52 -5.61 -9.85
C PHE A 206 -16.91 -5.20 -9.43
N LYS A 207 -17.00 -4.17 -8.58
CA LYS A 207 -18.26 -3.69 -8.02
C LYS A 207 -19.26 -3.30 -9.13
N GLY A 208 -20.38 -4.03 -9.19
CA GLY A 208 -21.42 -3.78 -10.19
C GLY A 208 -21.11 -4.31 -11.61
N HIS A 209 -19.96 -4.95 -11.81
CA HIS A 209 -19.54 -5.45 -13.12
C HIS A 209 -19.61 -6.97 -13.25
N LEU A 210 -19.46 -7.71 -12.13
CA LEU A 210 -19.49 -9.18 -12.10
C LEU A 210 -20.92 -9.68 -11.92
N ASN A 211 -21.23 -10.79 -12.59
CA ASN A 211 -22.44 -11.59 -12.35
C ASN A 211 -22.25 -12.53 -11.15
N GLU A 212 -23.31 -13.28 -10.77
CA GLU A 212 -23.28 -14.17 -9.60
C GLU A 212 -22.25 -15.29 -9.72
N GLU A 213 -22.10 -15.87 -10.92
CA GLU A 213 -21.13 -16.95 -11.17
C GLU A 213 -19.69 -16.43 -11.05
N GLU A 214 -19.41 -15.25 -11.59
CA GLU A 214 -18.10 -14.58 -11.52
C GLU A 214 -17.76 -14.16 -10.07
N ILE A 215 -18.77 -13.74 -9.28
CA ILE A 215 -18.60 -13.47 -7.84
C ILE A 215 -18.24 -14.76 -7.08
N ILE A 216 -18.90 -15.87 -7.36
CA ILE A 216 -18.59 -17.17 -6.76
C ILE A 216 -17.18 -17.61 -7.18
N GLU A 217 -16.80 -17.44 -8.45
CA GLU A 217 -15.45 -17.75 -8.93
C GLU A 217 -14.40 -16.88 -8.22
N LEU A 218 -14.66 -15.58 -8.05
CA LEU A 218 -13.78 -14.67 -7.31
C LEU A 218 -13.59 -15.10 -5.86
N ARG A 219 -14.68 -15.40 -5.15
CA ARG A 219 -14.67 -15.87 -3.74
C ARG A 219 -13.92 -17.18 -3.55
N ASN A 220 -14.02 -18.10 -4.53
CA ASN A 220 -13.31 -19.38 -4.51
C ASN A 220 -11.88 -19.29 -5.05
N SER A 221 -11.47 -18.12 -5.50
CA SER A 221 -10.10 -17.90 -5.96
C SER A 221 -9.18 -17.61 -4.76
N ASN A 222 -7.89 -17.89 -4.94
CA ASN A 222 -6.87 -17.53 -3.95
C ASN A 222 -6.38 -16.08 -4.11
N ILE A 223 -7.14 -15.22 -4.78
CA ILE A 223 -6.78 -13.83 -4.99
C ILE A 223 -6.91 -13.09 -3.67
N CYS A 224 -5.83 -12.46 -3.21
CA CYS A 224 -5.82 -11.69 -1.96
C CYS A 224 -5.70 -10.19 -2.18
N GLY A 225 -5.08 -9.76 -3.29
CA GLY A 225 -4.81 -8.35 -3.51
C GLY A 225 -4.65 -7.95 -4.96
N SER A 226 -4.54 -6.64 -5.16
CA SER A 226 -4.22 -6.02 -6.44
C SER A 226 -3.31 -4.80 -6.29
N VAL A 227 -2.49 -4.57 -7.31
CA VAL A 227 -1.82 -3.29 -7.56
C VAL A 227 -2.18 -2.82 -8.97
N GLY A 228 -2.87 -1.69 -9.07
CA GLY A 228 -3.46 -1.27 -10.35
C GLY A 228 -4.31 -2.40 -10.98
N PRO A 229 -4.03 -2.80 -12.24
CA PRO A 229 -4.78 -3.85 -12.94
C PRO A 229 -4.33 -5.28 -12.63
N ILE A 230 -3.31 -5.48 -11.80
CA ILE A 230 -2.65 -6.77 -11.57
C ILE A 230 -3.17 -7.39 -10.28
N PHE A 231 -3.81 -8.56 -10.38
CA PHE A 231 -4.35 -9.35 -9.28
C PHE A 231 -3.42 -10.51 -8.95
N TYR A 232 -3.29 -10.85 -7.65
CA TYR A 232 -2.33 -11.85 -7.19
C TYR A 232 -2.79 -12.58 -5.93
N ASP A 233 -2.17 -13.73 -5.68
CA ASP A 233 -2.32 -14.50 -4.44
C ASP A 233 -1.29 -14.08 -3.37
N VAL A 234 -1.40 -14.62 -2.17
CA VAL A 234 -0.51 -14.34 -1.03
C VAL A 234 0.96 -14.75 -1.29
N LYS A 235 1.20 -15.58 -2.32
CA LYS A 235 2.56 -15.96 -2.77
C LYS A 235 3.09 -15.01 -3.85
N GLY A 236 2.32 -13.98 -4.22
CA GLY A 236 2.68 -13.00 -5.23
C GLY A 236 2.54 -13.49 -6.68
N ARG A 237 1.92 -14.65 -6.91
CA ARG A 237 1.66 -15.16 -8.26
C ARG A 237 0.47 -14.42 -8.85
N GLN A 238 0.66 -13.86 -10.04
CA GLN A 238 -0.45 -13.24 -10.76
C GLN A 238 -1.54 -14.28 -11.04
N ILE A 239 -2.77 -13.87 -10.79
CA ILE A 239 -3.96 -14.67 -11.10
C ILE A 239 -4.78 -13.95 -12.16
N GLU A 240 -5.07 -14.66 -13.23
CA GLU A 240 -5.95 -14.20 -14.29
C GLU A 240 -7.19 -15.09 -14.36
N LYS A 241 -8.35 -14.47 -14.36
CA LYS A 241 -9.65 -15.11 -14.56
C LYS A 241 -10.30 -14.62 -15.85
N PRO A 242 -11.20 -15.40 -16.45
CA PRO A 242 -11.87 -15.00 -17.70
C PRO A 242 -12.48 -13.59 -17.63
N PHE A 243 -13.15 -13.25 -16.53
CA PHE A 243 -13.77 -11.95 -16.31
C PHE A 243 -12.76 -10.80 -16.15
N MET A 244 -11.49 -11.08 -15.83
CA MET A 244 -10.43 -10.04 -15.71
C MET A 244 -9.83 -9.64 -17.07
N LYS A 245 -10.09 -10.37 -18.15
CA LYS A 245 -9.52 -10.10 -19.48
C LYS A 245 -10.00 -8.81 -20.11
N GLY A 246 -11.02 -8.18 -19.51
CA GLY A 246 -11.53 -6.86 -19.86
C GLY A 246 -10.80 -5.69 -19.21
N ILE A 247 -9.83 -5.93 -18.34
CA ILE A 247 -9.10 -4.86 -17.63
C ILE A 247 -8.11 -4.17 -18.56
N ILE A 248 -8.06 -2.84 -18.48
CA ILE A 248 -7.22 -1.98 -19.34
C ILE A 248 -6.27 -1.18 -18.45
N GLY A 249 -4.97 -1.44 -18.58
CA GLY A 249 -3.90 -0.78 -17.83
C GLY A 249 -2.56 -1.44 -18.07
N ILE A 250 -1.58 -1.08 -17.26
CA ILE A 250 -0.20 -1.58 -17.32
C ILE A 250 -0.15 -3.10 -17.18
N SER A 251 0.74 -3.73 -17.93
CA SER A 251 1.03 -5.16 -17.76
C SER A 251 1.95 -5.40 -16.55
N ARG A 252 1.95 -6.64 -16.03
CA ARG A 252 2.94 -7.02 -15.01
C ARG A 252 4.36 -6.88 -15.53
N GLU A 253 4.59 -7.25 -16.79
CA GLU A 253 5.91 -7.16 -17.42
C GLU A 253 6.42 -5.72 -17.46
N ASP A 254 5.59 -4.75 -17.85
CA ASP A 254 6.00 -3.34 -17.87
C ASP A 254 6.16 -2.78 -16.47
N LEU A 255 5.27 -3.15 -15.52
CA LEU A 255 5.41 -2.74 -14.13
C LEU A 255 6.76 -3.18 -13.55
N LEU A 256 7.19 -4.41 -13.81
CA LEU A 256 8.45 -4.96 -13.29
C LEU A 256 9.71 -4.30 -13.91
N LYS A 257 9.58 -3.61 -15.05
CA LYS A 257 10.68 -2.81 -15.62
C LYS A 257 10.88 -1.49 -14.89
N THR A 258 9.84 -0.99 -14.20
CA THR A 258 9.92 0.31 -13.49
C THR A 258 10.89 0.19 -12.30
N PRO A 259 11.93 1.05 -12.23
CA PRO A 259 12.97 0.97 -11.20
C PRO A 259 12.46 1.15 -9.77
N PHE A 260 11.52 2.07 -9.57
CA PHE A 260 10.91 2.31 -8.26
C PHE A 260 9.41 2.01 -8.31
N ARG A 261 9.00 0.92 -7.68
CA ARG A 261 7.61 0.48 -7.54
C ARG A 261 7.17 0.69 -6.10
N VAL A 262 6.56 1.85 -5.84
CA VAL A 262 6.24 2.32 -4.49
C VAL A 262 4.84 1.89 -4.10
N GLY A 263 4.73 0.90 -3.24
CA GLY A 263 3.45 0.48 -2.65
C GLY A 263 3.10 1.32 -1.42
N MET A 264 1.91 1.91 -1.42
CA MET A 264 1.39 2.69 -0.30
C MET A 264 0.15 2.01 0.27
N ALA A 265 0.21 1.55 1.51
CA ALA A 265 -0.90 0.83 2.11
C ALA A 265 -0.95 0.94 3.63
N ILE A 266 -2.17 0.96 4.16
CA ILE A 266 -2.49 0.90 5.59
C ILE A 266 -3.73 0.06 5.82
N GLY A 267 -3.89 -0.41 7.05
CA GLY A 267 -5.08 -1.10 7.53
C GLY A 267 -4.95 -2.62 7.52
N ASP A 268 -5.36 -3.23 8.61
CA ASP A 268 -5.21 -4.67 8.89
C ASP A 268 -5.86 -5.57 7.84
N TYR A 269 -6.95 -5.10 7.23
CA TYR A 269 -7.66 -5.85 6.18
C TYR A 269 -6.85 -6.00 4.88
N LYS A 270 -5.68 -5.37 4.77
CA LYS A 270 -4.77 -5.43 3.61
C LYS A 270 -3.53 -6.30 3.83
N LYS A 271 -3.36 -6.91 4.99
CA LYS A 271 -2.19 -7.70 5.36
C LYS A 271 -1.75 -8.70 4.29
N GLU A 272 -2.66 -9.58 3.87
CA GLU A 272 -2.38 -10.57 2.81
C GLU A 272 -2.08 -9.92 1.46
N ALA A 273 -2.76 -8.82 1.13
CA ALA A 273 -2.51 -8.09 -0.10
C ALA A 273 -1.11 -7.46 -0.12
N ILE A 274 -0.66 -6.89 1.00
CA ILE A 274 0.67 -6.28 1.11
C ILE A 274 1.75 -7.35 0.96
N ILE A 275 1.65 -8.45 1.69
CA ILE A 275 2.66 -9.51 1.64
C ILE A 275 2.70 -10.19 0.26
N GLY A 276 1.54 -10.35 -0.39
CA GLY A 276 1.45 -10.84 -1.76
C GLY A 276 2.10 -9.89 -2.77
N ALA A 277 1.91 -8.57 -2.62
CA ALA A 277 2.56 -7.57 -3.48
C ALA A 277 4.08 -7.61 -3.36
N ILE A 278 4.60 -7.74 -2.13
CA ILE A 278 6.03 -7.87 -1.84
C ILE A 278 6.58 -9.17 -2.46
N ARG A 279 5.99 -10.31 -2.16
CA ARG A 279 6.44 -11.63 -2.66
C ARG A 279 6.36 -11.77 -4.18
N GLY A 280 5.47 -11.01 -4.80
CA GLY A 280 5.33 -10.95 -6.26
C GLY A 280 6.29 -9.99 -6.95
N ASP A 281 7.16 -9.32 -6.20
CA ASP A 281 8.02 -8.23 -6.67
C ASP A 281 7.24 -7.10 -7.38
N LEU A 282 5.93 -6.97 -7.05
CA LEU A 282 5.08 -5.93 -7.65
C LEU A 282 5.39 -4.56 -7.06
N ILE A 283 5.99 -4.53 -5.88
CA ILE A 283 6.54 -3.35 -5.22
C ILE A 283 7.96 -3.67 -4.74
N ASN A 284 8.85 -2.70 -4.78
CA ASN A 284 10.19 -2.78 -4.19
C ASN A 284 10.47 -1.65 -3.18
N VAL A 285 9.51 -0.75 -3.01
CA VAL A 285 9.47 0.23 -1.92
C VAL A 285 8.11 0.11 -1.25
N LEU A 286 8.08 0.03 0.07
CA LEU A 286 6.84 0.00 0.86
C LEU A 286 6.77 1.23 1.76
N ILE A 287 5.67 2.00 1.64
CA ILE A 287 5.33 3.07 2.60
C ILE A 287 4.10 2.61 3.37
N THR A 288 4.27 2.39 4.67
CA THR A 288 3.21 1.87 5.54
C THR A 288 3.33 2.44 6.94
N ASP A 289 2.44 2.06 7.84
CA ASP A 289 2.41 2.53 9.22
C ASP A 289 2.89 1.48 10.22
N GLN A 290 3.23 1.93 11.43
CA GLN A 290 3.75 1.09 12.49
C GLN A 290 2.90 -0.17 12.77
N PRO A 291 1.56 -0.11 12.89
CA PRO A 291 0.75 -1.31 13.14
C PRO A 291 0.86 -2.39 12.07
N MET A 292 1.10 -1.99 10.81
CA MET A 292 1.33 -2.95 9.73
C MET A 292 2.72 -3.59 9.82
N VAL A 293 3.73 -2.82 10.20
CA VAL A 293 5.11 -3.31 10.37
C VAL A 293 5.20 -4.33 11.49
N ASP A 294 4.58 -4.07 12.64
CA ASP A 294 4.54 -4.99 13.76
C ASP A 294 4.03 -6.38 13.33
N TRP A 295 3.02 -6.40 12.45
CA TRP A 295 2.51 -7.65 11.89
C TRP A 295 3.46 -8.27 10.85
N LEU A 296 4.06 -7.45 9.95
CA LEU A 296 4.95 -7.95 8.88
C LEU A 296 6.22 -8.58 9.45
N ILE A 297 6.76 -8.05 10.54
CA ILE A 297 7.97 -8.60 11.18
C ILE A 297 7.72 -10.01 11.71
N ASP A 298 6.50 -10.35 12.09
CA ASP A 298 6.14 -11.67 12.60
C ASP A 298 5.90 -12.72 11.49
N GLN A 299 5.94 -12.36 10.17
CA GLN A 299 5.71 -13.27 9.03
C GLN A 299 7.00 -13.91 8.53
#